data_ddb5356eb3340fcae89f3ce27b50a69f
#
_entry.id   ddb5356eb3340fcae89f3ce27b50a69f
#
_cell.length_a   1.000
_cell.length_b   1.000
_cell.length_c   1.000
_cell.angle_alpha   90.00
_cell.angle_beta   90.00
_cell.angle_gamma   90.00
#
_symmetry.space_group_name_H-M   'P 1'
#
loop_
_entity.id
_entity.type
_entity.pdbx_description
1 polymer ?
#
loop_
_entity_poly.entity_id
_entity_poly.type
_entity_poly.pdbx_seq_one_letter_code
_entity_poly.pdbx_strand_id
1 'polypeptide(L)'
;MGGTIVSRFTIGVLSAVAAQVAWGLFPFYWKWLSHVQPIEVLSQRNIWCTVFLSVVVLFSAERRSLVRQVLANRKEVFWHLTGASLIAINWLVYIWSVVNDRIVDASLGYFLSPLVSVALGYLVFSERLDVRQWVAITLAVTGVLVMVVANGVVPWIGLTLGLTFGVYGMIRKKAQTGPINGLFVETLLLVPAALLVLWYLSSRNEMFYSNPFGSTELLLMLGGLVTAMPLVLYAQGARSLPLSLSGLLVFLTPSIQFLIGWLVYREPINATAWIGFFCIWTALVIYSVSLVQSRRTVAT
;
A
#
# COMPACT_ATOMS: atom_id res chain seq x y z
N MET A 1 28.44 27.93 18.16
CA MET A 1 27.12 27.64 17.54
C MET A 1 27.22 26.27 16.88
N GLY A 2 26.96 25.17 17.63
CA GLY A 2 26.99 23.80 17.12
C GLY A 2 25.61 23.41 16.62
N GLY A 3 25.34 23.69 15.34
CA GLY A 3 24.18 23.10 14.68
C GLY A 3 24.40 21.60 14.54
N THR A 4 23.61 20.78 15.21
CA THR A 4 23.59 19.33 15.05
C THR A 4 23.20 19.02 13.61
N ILE A 5 24.21 18.68 12.78
CA ILE A 5 23.97 18.17 11.42
C ILE A 5 23.28 16.81 11.59
N VAL A 6 21.96 16.82 11.46
CA VAL A 6 21.17 15.58 11.45
C VAL A 6 21.71 14.72 10.31
N SER A 7 22.19 13.52 10.61
CA SER A 7 22.80 12.67 9.60
C SER A 7 21.77 12.29 8.52
N ARG A 8 22.22 12.06 7.26
CA ARG A 8 21.35 11.58 6.17
C ARG A 8 20.60 10.29 6.54
N PHE A 9 21.21 9.45 7.34
CA PHE A 9 20.62 8.24 7.88
C PHE A 9 19.44 8.57 8.80
N THR A 10 19.61 9.50 9.75
CA THR A 10 18.54 9.91 10.68
C THR A 10 17.34 10.51 9.94
N ILE A 11 17.59 11.38 8.95
CA ILE A 11 16.53 11.93 8.09
C ILE A 11 15.81 10.80 7.33
N GLY A 12 16.57 9.82 6.83
CA GLY A 12 16.01 8.65 6.15
C GLY A 12 15.09 7.83 7.06
N VAL A 13 15.51 7.54 8.29
CA VAL A 13 14.68 6.82 9.29
C VAL A 13 13.42 7.61 9.60
N LEU A 14 13.55 8.89 9.93
CA LEU A 14 12.39 9.74 10.27
C LEU A 14 11.39 9.83 9.11
N SER A 15 11.86 10.00 7.88
CA SER A 15 10.99 10.06 6.69
C SER A 15 10.27 8.72 6.45
N ALA A 16 10.96 7.60 6.58
CA ALA A 16 10.34 6.28 6.40
C ALA A 16 9.34 5.98 7.52
N VAL A 17 9.66 6.26 8.77
CA VAL A 17 8.74 6.08 9.91
C VAL A 17 7.52 6.99 9.75
N ALA A 18 7.71 8.27 9.40
CA ALA A 18 6.60 9.21 9.18
C ALA A 18 5.66 8.72 8.07
N ALA A 19 6.20 8.15 6.98
CA ALA A 19 5.39 7.57 5.91
C ALA A 19 4.55 6.38 6.41
N GLN A 20 5.17 5.45 7.15
CA GLN A 20 4.47 4.26 7.67
C GLN A 20 3.41 4.63 8.71
N VAL A 21 3.70 5.60 9.58
CA VAL A 21 2.73 6.13 10.54
C VAL A 21 1.57 6.80 9.81
N ALA A 22 1.84 7.63 8.81
CA ALA A 22 0.79 8.28 8.02
C ALA A 22 -0.14 7.25 7.35
N TRP A 23 0.41 6.21 6.71
CA TRP A 23 -0.40 5.10 6.16
C TRP A 23 -1.12 4.30 7.24
N GLY A 24 -0.49 4.12 8.41
CA GLY A 24 -1.12 3.46 9.56
C GLY A 24 -2.35 4.21 10.08
N LEU A 25 -2.35 5.54 10.00
CA LEU A 25 -3.45 6.41 10.44
C LEU A 25 -4.58 6.57 9.39
N PHE A 26 -4.44 6.03 8.20
CA PHE A 26 -5.46 6.09 7.14
C PHE A 26 -6.86 5.64 7.55
N PRO A 27 -7.06 4.67 8.46
CA PRO A 27 -8.40 4.30 8.91
C PRO A 27 -9.19 5.50 9.45
N PHE A 28 -8.57 6.40 10.19
CA PHE A 28 -9.25 7.61 10.69
C PHE A 28 -9.74 8.50 9.53
N TYR A 29 -8.88 8.70 8.55
CA TYR A 29 -9.21 9.54 7.40
C TYR A 29 -10.36 8.97 6.57
N TRP A 30 -10.32 7.69 6.23
CA TRP A 30 -11.37 7.06 5.45
C TRP A 30 -12.68 6.90 6.24
N LYS A 31 -12.62 6.77 7.57
CA LYS A 31 -13.81 6.78 8.44
C LYS A 31 -14.56 8.12 8.40
N TRP A 32 -13.86 9.22 8.27
CA TRP A 32 -14.53 10.53 8.07
C TRP A 32 -15.33 10.61 6.76
N LEU A 33 -14.97 9.78 5.79
CA LEU A 33 -15.66 9.66 4.50
C LEU A 33 -16.60 8.44 4.43
N SER A 34 -16.98 7.82 5.57
CA SER A 34 -17.80 6.60 5.61
C SER A 34 -19.22 6.80 5.05
N HIS A 35 -19.69 8.03 4.93
CA HIS A 35 -20.96 8.38 4.30
C HIS A 35 -20.89 8.50 2.78
N VAL A 36 -19.69 8.44 2.18
CA VAL A 36 -19.46 8.48 0.74
C VAL A 36 -19.16 7.05 0.24
N GLN A 37 -19.68 6.70 -0.93
CA GLN A 37 -19.43 5.39 -1.52
C GLN A 37 -17.93 5.16 -1.75
N PRO A 38 -17.37 3.98 -1.40
CA PRO A 38 -15.93 3.69 -1.56
C PRO A 38 -15.40 3.90 -2.97
N ILE A 39 -16.21 3.63 -3.99
CA ILE A 39 -15.82 3.82 -5.40
C ILE A 39 -15.74 5.29 -5.79
N GLU A 40 -16.58 6.14 -5.20
CA GLU A 40 -16.52 7.60 -5.36
C GLU A 40 -15.26 8.14 -4.68
N VAL A 41 -15.00 7.73 -3.43
CA VAL A 41 -13.79 8.10 -2.68
C VAL A 41 -12.54 7.71 -3.47
N LEU A 42 -12.48 6.48 -4.02
CA LEU A 42 -11.35 6.02 -4.84
C LEU A 42 -11.18 6.89 -6.08
N SER A 43 -12.27 7.20 -6.79
CA SER A 43 -12.24 7.98 -8.03
C SER A 43 -11.76 9.41 -7.79
N GLN A 44 -12.31 10.09 -6.80
CA GLN A 44 -11.89 11.43 -6.38
C GLN A 44 -10.42 11.43 -5.94
N ARG A 45 -10.02 10.51 -5.07
CA ARG A 45 -8.64 10.35 -4.63
C ARG A 45 -7.68 10.16 -5.81
N ASN A 46 -8.05 9.35 -6.82
CA ASN A 46 -7.20 9.11 -8.00
C ASN A 46 -7.01 10.38 -8.82
N ILE A 47 -8.10 11.12 -9.09
CA ILE A 47 -8.07 12.38 -9.84
C ILE A 47 -7.20 13.40 -9.11
N TRP A 48 -7.45 13.64 -7.83
CA TRP A 48 -6.73 14.63 -7.05
C TRP A 48 -5.25 14.24 -6.83
N CYS A 49 -4.95 12.95 -6.67
CA CYS A 49 -3.57 12.47 -6.65
C CYS A 49 -2.85 12.80 -7.98
N THR A 50 -3.52 12.58 -9.11
CA THR A 50 -2.98 12.95 -10.43
C THR A 50 -2.76 14.45 -10.52
N VAL A 51 -3.70 15.28 -10.06
CA VAL A 51 -3.56 16.75 -10.07
C VAL A 51 -2.34 17.19 -9.24
N PHE A 52 -2.21 16.71 -8.00
CA PHE A 52 -1.06 17.08 -7.14
C PHE A 52 0.28 16.59 -7.71
N LEU A 53 0.32 15.36 -8.21
CA LEU A 53 1.54 14.84 -8.84
C LEU A 53 1.87 15.53 -10.17
N SER A 54 0.87 16.02 -10.91
CA SER A 54 1.08 16.83 -12.10
C SER A 54 1.92 18.06 -11.80
N VAL A 55 1.65 18.74 -10.67
CA VAL A 55 2.46 19.88 -10.24
C VAL A 55 3.92 19.46 -10.10
N VAL A 56 4.20 18.35 -9.37
CA VAL A 56 5.57 17.85 -9.16
C VAL A 56 6.26 17.44 -10.46
N VAL A 57 5.53 16.84 -11.40
CA VAL A 57 6.07 16.39 -12.69
C VAL A 57 6.29 17.56 -13.64
N LEU A 58 5.36 18.50 -13.71
CA LEU A 58 5.43 19.65 -14.63
C LEU A 58 6.56 20.62 -14.29
N PHE A 59 6.93 20.75 -13.02
CA PHE A 59 8.06 21.60 -12.59
C PHE A 59 9.45 20.96 -12.79
N SER A 60 9.54 19.71 -13.30
CA SER A 60 10.81 19.04 -13.56
C SER A 60 10.89 18.57 -15.02
N ALA A 61 11.83 19.14 -15.78
CA ALA A 61 12.07 18.76 -17.19
C ALA A 61 12.45 17.27 -17.32
N GLU A 62 13.25 16.76 -16.39
CA GLU A 62 13.64 15.36 -16.35
C GLU A 62 12.43 14.44 -16.16
N ARG A 63 11.54 14.75 -15.19
CA ARG A 63 10.32 13.96 -14.94
C ARG A 63 9.37 13.98 -16.13
N ARG A 64 9.17 15.15 -16.76
CA ARG A 64 8.37 15.26 -17.98
C ARG A 64 8.90 14.38 -19.10
N SER A 65 10.23 14.37 -19.31
CA SER A 65 10.87 13.53 -20.30
C SER A 65 10.66 12.04 -20.02
N LEU A 66 10.87 11.60 -18.78
CA LEU A 66 10.65 10.22 -18.37
C LEU A 66 9.19 9.78 -18.56
N VAL A 67 8.22 10.61 -18.15
CA VAL A 67 6.78 10.31 -18.34
C VAL A 67 6.45 10.20 -19.84
N ARG A 68 6.95 11.09 -20.69
CA ARG A 68 6.76 11.00 -22.15
C ARG A 68 7.33 9.71 -22.72
N GLN A 69 8.52 9.30 -22.29
CA GLN A 69 9.14 8.04 -22.73
C GLN A 69 8.30 6.83 -22.35
N VAL A 70 7.78 6.80 -21.11
CA VAL A 70 6.91 5.73 -20.64
C VAL A 70 5.61 5.67 -21.47
N LEU A 71 4.94 6.80 -21.67
CA LEU A 71 3.69 6.88 -22.43
C LEU A 71 3.86 6.57 -23.92
N ALA A 72 5.05 6.81 -24.48
CA ALA A 72 5.38 6.44 -25.85
C ALA A 72 5.69 4.94 -26.03
N ASN A 73 5.97 4.21 -24.95
CA ASN A 73 6.30 2.79 -24.99
C ASN A 73 5.09 1.93 -24.57
N ARG A 74 4.46 1.25 -25.55
CA ARG A 74 3.28 0.41 -25.32
C ARG A 74 3.50 -0.68 -24.25
N LYS A 75 4.71 -1.24 -24.15
CA LYS A 75 5.04 -2.24 -23.15
C LYS A 75 5.08 -1.65 -21.74
N GLU A 76 5.65 -0.46 -21.58
CA GLU A 76 5.66 0.26 -20.30
C GLU A 76 4.24 0.67 -19.89
N VAL A 77 3.45 1.20 -20.83
CA VAL A 77 2.02 1.52 -20.60
C VAL A 77 1.25 0.30 -20.14
N PHE A 78 1.46 -0.87 -20.76
CA PHE A 78 0.81 -2.12 -20.35
C PHE A 78 1.19 -2.50 -18.91
N TRP A 79 2.47 -2.44 -18.51
CA TRP A 79 2.89 -2.73 -17.15
C TRP A 79 2.32 -1.74 -16.14
N HIS A 80 2.34 -0.44 -16.47
CA HIS A 80 1.76 0.58 -15.61
C HIS A 80 0.24 0.45 -15.49
N LEU A 81 -0.48 0.16 -16.55
CA LEU A 81 -1.92 -0.05 -16.53
C LEU A 81 -2.30 -1.28 -15.69
N THR A 82 -1.56 -2.38 -15.84
CA THR A 82 -1.76 -3.58 -15.02
C THR A 82 -1.49 -3.30 -13.56
N GLY A 83 -0.39 -2.61 -13.24
CA GLY A 83 -0.07 -2.17 -11.88
C GLY A 83 -1.14 -1.24 -11.32
N ALA A 84 -1.58 -0.26 -12.10
CA ALA A 84 -2.64 0.68 -11.74
C ALA A 84 -3.97 -0.03 -11.43
N SER A 85 -4.36 -1.02 -12.24
CA SER A 85 -5.58 -1.80 -12.01
C SER A 85 -5.50 -2.60 -10.71
N LEU A 86 -4.36 -3.25 -10.43
CA LEU A 86 -4.16 -4.01 -9.19
C LEU A 86 -4.19 -3.11 -7.96
N ILE A 87 -3.52 -1.96 -8.02
CA ILE A 87 -3.50 -1.04 -6.88
C ILE A 87 -4.84 -0.34 -6.68
N ALA A 88 -5.62 -0.12 -7.75
CA ALA A 88 -6.98 0.40 -7.65
C ALA A 88 -7.91 -0.60 -6.96
N ILE A 89 -7.84 -1.90 -7.31
CA ILE A 89 -8.58 -2.96 -6.62
C ILE A 89 -8.17 -3.01 -5.14
N ASN A 90 -6.86 -2.99 -4.87
CA ASN A 90 -6.34 -2.97 -3.50
C ASN A 90 -6.92 -1.80 -2.69
N TRP A 91 -6.85 -0.59 -3.21
CA TRP A 91 -7.33 0.59 -2.54
C TRP A 91 -8.84 0.61 -2.35
N LEU A 92 -9.59 0.13 -3.35
CA LEU A 92 -11.05 0.01 -3.23
C LEU A 92 -11.44 -0.93 -2.10
N VAL A 93 -10.83 -2.13 -2.07
CA VAL A 93 -11.07 -3.13 -1.01
C VAL A 93 -10.64 -2.57 0.34
N TYR A 94 -9.53 -1.85 0.42
CA TYR A 94 -9.06 -1.23 1.66
C TYR A 94 -10.03 -0.14 2.16
N ILE A 95 -10.43 0.81 1.31
CA ILE A 95 -11.39 1.86 1.68
C ILE A 95 -12.71 1.21 2.11
N TRP A 96 -13.20 0.23 1.32
CA TRP A 96 -14.41 -0.51 1.66
C TRP A 96 -14.29 -1.19 3.03
N SER A 97 -13.17 -1.83 3.32
CA SER A 97 -12.94 -2.50 4.60
C SER A 97 -12.97 -1.51 5.77
N VAL A 98 -12.34 -0.36 5.61
CA VAL A 98 -12.31 0.67 6.66
C VAL A 98 -13.71 1.21 6.96
N VAL A 99 -14.52 1.53 5.94
CA VAL A 99 -15.86 2.10 6.16
C VAL A 99 -16.86 1.06 6.68
N ASN A 100 -16.59 -0.24 6.47
CA ASN A 100 -17.43 -1.34 6.92
C ASN A 100 -16.91 -2.03 8.22
N ASP A 101 -16.10 -1.35 9.03
CA ASP A 101 -15.59 -1.87 10.32
C ASP A 101 -14.83 -3.21 10.19
N ARG A 102 -13.96 -3.31 9.15
CA ARG A 102 -13.14 -4.49 8.85
C ARG A 102 -11.65 -4.12 8.70
N ILE A 103 -11.18 -3.20 9.55
CA ILE A 103 -9.80 -2.69 9.51
C ILE A 103 -8.81 -3.79 9.92
N VAL A 104 -9.19 -4.64 10.89
CA VAL A 104 -8.39 -5.79 11.34
C VAL A 104 -8.16 -6.76 10.17
N ASP A 105 -9.21 -7.10 9.40
CA ASP A 105 -9.09 -7.96 8.23
C ASP A 105 -8.20 -7.33 7.14
N ALA A 106 -8.29 -6.01 6.95
CA ALA A 106 -7.44 -5.29 6.01
C ALA A 106 -5.96 -5.32 6.45
N SER A 107 -5.68 -5.16 7.75
CA SER A 107 -4.33 -5.22 8.29
C SER A 107 -3.66 -6.58 8.04
N LEU A 108 -4.43 -7.67 8.11
CA LEU A 108 -3.98 -9.02 7.79
C LEU A 108 -3.38 -9.11 6.38
N GLY A 109 -4.02 -8.49 5.40
CA GLY A 109 -3.54 -8.47 4.02
C GLY A 109 -2.19 -7.78 3.88
N TYR A 110 -2.00 -6.66 4.53
CA TYR A 110 -0.72 -5.94 4.49
C TYR A 110 0.37 -6.68 5.26
N PHE A 111 0.06 -7.45 6.29
CA PHE A 111 1.01 -8.37 6.90
C PHE A 111 1.40 -9.53 5.95
N LEU A 112 0.48 -10.02 5.13
CA LEU A 112 0.75 -11.10 4.18
C LEU A 112 1.56 -10.63 2.96
N SER A 113 1.45 -9.37 2.55
CA SER A 113 2.01 -8.88 1.29
C SER A 113 3.54 -9.10 1.13
N PRO A 114 4.40 -8.97 2.16
CA PRO A 114 5.82 -9.29 2.04
C PRO A 114 6.07 -10.77 1.74
N LEU A 115 5.29 -11.66 2.36
CA LEU A 115 5.42 -13.10 2.15
C LEU A 115 4.96 -13.51 0.75
N VAL A 116 3.88 -12.88 0.25
CA VAL A 116 3.45 -13.02 -1.14
C VAL A 116 4.55 -12.54 -2.09
N SER A 117 5.19 -11.41 -1.80
CA SER A 117 6.30 -10.88 -2.61
C SER A 117 7.48 -11.85 -2.66
N VAL A 118 7.80 -12.51 -1.56
CA VAL A 118 8.87 -13.54 -1.49
C VAL A 118 8.48 -14.76 -2.32
N ALA A 119 7.26 -15.27 -2.17
CA ALA A 119 6.76 -16.39 -2.96
C ALA A 119 6.80 -16.08 -4.47
N LEU A 120 6.41 -14.86 -4.88
CA LEU A 120 6.50 -14.40 -6.25
C LEU A 120 7.96 -14.24 -6.72
N GLY A 121 8.85 -13.81 -5.84
CA GLY A 121 10.31 -13.77 -6.10
C GLY A 121 10.85 -15.13 -6.50
N TYR A 122 10.48 -16.18 -5.76
CA TYR A 122 10.82 -17.55 -6.07
C TYR A 122 10.21 -18.04 -7.39
N LEU A 123 8.89 -17.85 -7.57
CA LEU A 123 8.15 -18.38 -8.72
C LEU A 123 8.47 -17.68 -10.04
N VAL A 124 8.64 -16.35 -10.02
CA VAL A 124 8.74 -15.54 -11.24
C VAL A 124 10.18 -15.16 -11.57
N PHE A 125 10.99 -14.89 -10.55
CA PHE A 125 12.39 -14.47 -10.72
C PHE A 125 13.39 -15.59 -10.44
N SER A 126 12.92 -16.81 -10.11
CA SER A 126 13.76 -17.96 -9.77
C SER A 126 14.75 -17.64 -8.62
N GLU A 127 14.35 -16.75 -7.70
CA GLU A 127 15.13 -16.42 -6.52
C GLU A 127 15.22 -17.64 -5.60
N ARG A 128 16.41 -17.94 -5.10
CA ARG A 128 16.58 -19.05 -4.15
C ARG A 128 16.17 -18.62 -2.76
N LEU A 129 15.21 -19.33 -2.19
CA LEU A 129 14.77 -19.10 -0.82
C LEU A 129 15.61 -19.95 0.14
N ASP A 130 15.99 -19.35 1.27
CA ASP A 130 16.59 -20.10 2.36
C ASP A 130 15.51 -20.89 3.16
N VAL A 131 15.96 -21.80 4.01
CA VAL A 131 15.06 -22.64 4.83
C VAL A 131 14.13 -21.80 5.70
N ARG A 132 14.60 -20.66 6.22
CA ARG A 132 13.82 -19.78 7.10
C ARG A 132 12.71 -19.08 6.33
N GLN A 133 12.97 -18.67 5.10
CA GLN A 133 11.96 -18.07 4.23
C GLN A 133 10.86 -19.09 3.88
N TRP A 134 11.22 -20.35 3.63
CA TRP A 134 10.25 -21.43 3.45
C TRP A 134 9.43 -21.67 4.72
N VAL A 135 10.06 -21.71 5.89
CA VAL A 135 9.36 -21.84 7.18
C VAL A 135 8.38 -20.67 7.37
N ALA A 136 8.80 -19.44 7.06
CA ALA A 136 7.94 -18.27 7.17
C ALA A 136 6.70 -18.35 6.25
N ILE A 137 6.91 -18.72 4.97
CA ILE A 137 5.80 -18.89 4.02
C ILE A 137 4.85 -19.99 4.50
N THR A 138 5.37 -21.15 4.88
CA THR A 138 4.55 -22.28 5.35
C THR A 138 3.75 -21.91 6.59
N LEU A 139 4.36 -21.21 7.55
CA LEU A 139 3.70 -20.78 8.77
C LEU A 139 2.58 -19.76 8.49
N ALA A 140 2.80 -18.82 7.56
CA ALA A 140 1.77 -17.87 7.16
C ALA A 140 0.59 -18.55 6.45
N VAL A 141 0.88 -19.49 5.54
CA VAL A 141 -0.16 -20.31 4.89
C VAL A 141 -0.93 -21.12 5.92
N THR A 142 -0.25 -21.73 6.89
CA THR A 142 -0.90 -22.46 8.00
C THR A 142 -1.81 -21.53 8.80
N GLY A 143 -1.38 -20.32 9.13
CA GLY A 143 -2.20 -19.34 9.84
C GLY A 143 -3.49 -18.99 9.08
N VAL A 144 -3.38 -18.74 7.77
CA VAL A 144 -4.55 -18.50 6.90
C VAL A 144 -5.47 -19.73 6.86
N LEU A 145 -4.91 -20.92 6.68
CA LEU A 145 -5.71 -22.17 6.64
C LEU A 145 -6.45 -22.43 7.94
N VAL A 146 -5.83 -22.18 9.09
CA VAL A 146 -6.50 -22.28 10.41
C VAL A 146 -7.70 -21.34 10.46
N MET A 147 -7.54 -20.09 9.99
CA MET A 147 -8.68 -19.14 9.95
C MET A 147 -9.80 -19.63 9.03
N VAL A 148 -9.47 -20.18 7.86
CA VAL A 148 -10.46 -20.70 6.90
C VAL A 148 -11.19 -21.92 7.47
N VAL A 149 -10.45 -22.90 7.95
CA VAL A 149 -11.04 -24.16 8.43
C VAL A 149 -11.90 -23.95 9.68
N ALA A 150 -11.42 -23.13 10.61
CA ALA A 150 -12.12 -22.93 11.87
C ALA A 150 -13.34 -21.99 11.77
N ASN A 151 -13.29 -20.99 10.87
CA ASN A 151 -14.39 -20.04 10.71
C ASN A 151 -15.36 -20.42 9.57
N GLY A 152 -15.00 -21.38 8.71
CA GLY A 152 -15.76 -21.72 7.51
C GLY A 152 -15.82 -20.61 6.46
N VAL A 153 -15.06 -19.52 6.66
CA VAL A 153 -15.07 -18.33 5.78
C VAL A 153 -13.65 -17.98 5.36
N VAL A 154 -13.47 -17.81 4.05
CA VAL A 154 -12.19 -17.37 3.49
C VAL A 154 -11.95 -15.90 3.88
N PRO A 155 -10.78 -15.55 4.44
CA PRO A 155 -10.42 -14.16 4.76
C PRO A 155 -10.10 -13.37 3.46
N TRP A 156 -11.13 -13.20 2.62
CA TRP A 156 -10.99 -12.68 1.26
C TRP A 156 -10.40 -11.27 1.21
N ILE A 157 -10.70 -10.43 2.22
CA ILE A 157 -10.15 -9.07 2.31
C ILE A 157 -8.63 -9.15 2.43
N GLY A 158 -8.14 -9.88 3.44
CA GLY A 158 -6.70 -10.04 3.68
C GLY A 158 -5.99 -10.67 2.49
N LEU A 159 -6.56 -11.71 1.89
CA LEU A 159 -6.01 -12.36 0.71
C LEU A 159 -5.97 -11.42 -0.50
N THR A 160 -7.07 -10.70 -0.77
CA THR A 160 -7.12 -9.76 -1.90
C THR A 160 -6.07 -8.65 -1.72
N LEU A 161 -5.99 -8.04 -0.53
CA LEU A 161 -5.02 -6.98 -0.26
C LEU A 161 -3.57 -7.51 -0.35
N GLY A 162 -3.29 -8.65 0.25
CA GLY A 162 -1.96 -9.26 0.23
C GLY A 162 -1.50 -9.64 -1.17
N LEU A 163 -2.36 -10.31 -1.94
CA LEU A 163 -2.05 -10.74 -3.30
C LEU A 163 -1.91 -9.55 -4.27
N THR A 164 -2.89 -8.64 -4.28
CA THR A 164 -2.85 -7.50 -5.20
C THR A 164 -1.65 -6.60 -4.94
N PHE A 165 -1.31 -6.34 -3.67
CA PHE A 165 -0.16 -5.53 -3.31
C PHE A 165 1.17 -6.26 -3.59
N GLY A 166 1.26 -7.56 -3.32
CA GLY A 166 2.44 -8.36 -3.65
C GLY A 166 2.71 -8.43 -5.15
N VAL A 167 1.66 -8.71 -5.96
CA VAL A 167 1.78 -8.71 -7.43
C VAL A 167 2.10 -7.32 -7.97
N TYR A 168 1.48 -6.26 -7.42
CA TYR A 168 1.81 -4.88 -7.75
C TYR A 168 3.29 -4.58 -7.51
N GLY A 169 3.84 -4.98 -6.36
CA GLY A 169 5.26 -4.84 -6.05
C GLY A 169 6.16 -5.53 -7.08
N MET A 170 5.79 -6.73 -7.52
CA MET A 170 6.49 -7.45 -8.59
C MET A 170 6.46 -6.69 -9.94
N ILE A 171 5.30 -6.15 -10.32
CA ILE A 171 5.14 -5.34 -11.54
C ILE A 171 6.00 -4.08 -11.46
N ARG A 172 5.98 -3.42 -10.32
CA ARG A 172 6.81 -2.22 -10.07
C ARG A 172 8.32 -2.49 -10.17
N LYS A 173 8.75 -3.70 -9.82
CA LYS A 173 10.16 -4.14 -10.01
C LYS A 173 10.51 -4.26 -11.51
N LYS A 174 9.55 -4.60 -12.37
CA LYS A 174 9.73 -4.68 -13.83
C LYS A 174 9.64 -3.30 -14.50
N ALA A 175 8.73 -2.44 -14.05
CA ALA A 175 8.60 -1.08 -14.55
C ALA A 175 9.73 -0.21 -13.97
N GLN A 176 10.68 0.18 -14.78
CA GLN A 176 11.92 0.87 -14.36
C GLN A 176 11.70 2.36 -14.02
N THR A 177 10.53 2.72 -13.56
CA THR A 177 10.16 4.09 -13.17
C THR A 177 10.31 4.30 -11.66
N GLY A 178 10.83 5.46 -11.28
CA GLY A 178 10.88 5.85 -9.87
C GLY A 178 9.48 5.97 -9.25
N PRO A 179 9.38 5.98 -7.89
CA PRO A 179 8.09 5.93 -7.20
C PRO A 179 7.11 7.03 -7.61
N ILE A 180 7.57 8.28 -7.69
CA ILE A 180 6.73 9.45 -8.01
C ILE A 180 6.24 9.40 -9.45
N ASN A 181 7.15 9.19 -10.42
CA ASN A 181 6.78 9.15 -11.85
C ASN A 181 5.87 7.95 -12.15
N GLY A 182 6.16 6.81 -11.52
CA GLY A 182 5.33 5.63 -11.69
C GLY A 182 3.93 5.79 -11.12
N LEU A 183 3.79 6.34 -9.90
CA LEU A 183 2.47 6.63 -9.34
C LEU A 183 1.71 7.65 -10.21
N PHE A 184 2.41 8.68 -10.70
CA PHE A 184 1.78 9.66 -11.60
C PHE A 184 1.23 9.01 -12.87
N VAL A 185 2.03 8.16 -13.55
CA VAL A 185 1.57 7.44 -14.75
C VAL A 185 0.40 6.51 -14.42
N GLU A 186 0.47 5.77 -13.33
CA GLU A 186 -0.58 4.85 -12.89
C GLU A 186 -1.90 5.59 -12.60
N THR A 187 -1.84 6.68 -11.84
CA THR A 187 -3.04 7.47 -11.54
C THR A 187 -3.57 8.18 -12.78
N LEU A 188 -2.70 8.68 -13.65
CA LEU A 188 -3.09 9.30 -14.93
C LEU A 188 -3.83 8.31 -15.84
N LEU A 189 -3.34 7.08 -15.96
CA LEU A 189 -3.99 6.04 -16.77
C LEU A 189 -5.36 5.63 -16.22
N LEU A 190 -5.60 5.80 -14.91
CA LEU A 190 -6.89 5.53 -14.28
C LEU A 190 -7.87 6.71 -14.33
N VAL A 191 -7.42 7.93 -14.67
CA VAL A 191 -8.31 9.11 -14.75
C VAL A 191 -9.53 8.87 -15.64
N PRO A 192 -9.43 8.29 -16.85
CA PRO A 192 -10.61 8.05 -17.67
C PRO A 192 -11.64 7.15 -16.99
N ALA A 193 -11.21 6.07 -16.33
CA ALA A 193 -12.08 5.18 -15.58
C ALA A 193 -12.72 5.90 -14.37
N ALA A 194 -11.95 6.69 -13.64
CA ALA A 194 -12.45 7.47 -12.52
C ALA A 194 -13.51 8.49 -12.95
N LEU A 195 -13.29 9.19 -14.06
CA LEU A 195 -14.28 10.12 -14.63
C LEU A 195 -15.55 9.40 -15.08
N LEU A 196 -15.45 8.23 -15.70
CA LEU A 196 -16.61 7.42 -16.09
C LEU A 196 -17.42 6.99 -14.87
N VAL A 197 -16.76 6.58 -13.78
CA VAL A 197 -17.43 6.22 -12.52
C VAL A 197 -18.18 7.43 -11.96
N LEU A 198 -17.52 8.59 -11.85
CA LEU A 198 -18.17 9.81 -11.35
C LEU A 198 -19.32 10.27 -12.22
N TRP A 199 -19.16 10.21 -13.54
CA TRP A 199 -20.26 10.49 -14.48
C TRP A 199 -21.45 9.55 -14.27
N TYR A 200 -21.19 8.23 -14.11
CA TYR A 200 -22.23 7.23 -13.86
C TYR A 200 -22.97 7.52 -12.54
N LEU A 201 -22.26 7.77 -11.44
CA LEU A 201 -22.87 8.09 -10.17
C LEU A 201 -23.68 9.39 -10.24
N SER A 202 -23.15 10.42 -10.92
CA SER A 202 -23.86 11.68 -11.14
C SER A 202 -25.15 11.48 -11.94
N SER A 203 -25.11 10.67 -13.01
CA SER A 203 -26.29 10.39 -13.86
C SER A 203 -27.42 9.68 -13.11
N ARG A 204 -27.09 9.00 -12.00
CA ARG A 204 -28.06 8.31 -11.14
C ARG A 204 -28.45 9.09 -9.88
N ASN A 205 -27.95 10.32 -9.71
CA ASN A 205 -28.07 11.10 -8.46
C ASN A 205 -27.55 10.33 -7.22
N GLU A 206 -26.55 9.45 -7.42
CA GLU A 206 -25.93 8.65 -6.34
C GLU A 206 -24.61 9.27 -5.87
N MET A 207 -24.13 10.34 -6.52
CA MET A 207 -22.92 11.05 -6.14
C MET A 207 -23.19 11.94 -4.92
N PHE A 208 -22.30 11.89 -3.94
CA PHE A 208 -22.43 12.65 -2.69
C PHE A 208 -22.18 14.16 -2.87
N TYR A 209 -21.82 14.61 -4.04
CA TYR A 209 -21.50 16.02 -4.30
C TYR A 209 -22.65 16.95 -3.95
N SER A 210 -22.54 17.67 -2.82
CA SER A 210 -23.58 18.56 -2.31
C SER A 210 -23.22 20.05 -2.39
N ASN A 211 -21.94 20.39 -2.20
CA ASN A 211 -21.46 21.77 -2.19
C ASN A 211 -19.97 21.80 -2.53
N PRO A 212 -19.50 22.53 -3.57
CA PRO A 212 -18.09 22.53 -4.01
C PRO A 212 -17.08 22.96 -2.93
N PHE A 213 -17.54 23.59 -1.84
CA PHE A 213 -16.71 24.01 -0.71
C PHE A 213 -17.14 23.37 0.62
N GLY A 214 -17.86 22.25 0.57
CA GLY A 214 -18.23 21.48 1.75
C GLY A 214 -17.02 20.77 2.38
N SER A 215 -17.14 20.39 3.64
CA SER A 215 -16.08 19.66 4.37
C SER A 215 -15.77 18.31 3.73
N THR A 216 -16.78 17.62 3.20
CA THR A 216 -16.61 16.32 2.54
C THR A 216 -15.85 16.44 1.22
N GLU A 217 -16.19 17.43 0.40
CA GLU A 217 -15.50 17.69 -0.87
C GLU A 217 -14.05 18.09 -0.63
N LEU A 218 -13.78 18.89 0.39
CA LEU A 218 -12.41 19.22 0.78
C LEU A 218 -11.63 17.97 1.23
N LEU A 219 -12.26 17.08 2.01
CA LEU A 219 -11.65 15.80 2.38
C LEU A 219 -11.41 14.92 1.14
N LEU A 220 -12.34 14.83 0.19
CA LEU A 220 -12.14 14.07 -1.05
C LEU A 220 -10.97 14.62 -1.87
N MET A 221 -10.83 15.95 -1.98
CA MET A 221 -9.68 16.60 -2.61
C MET A 221 -8.37 16.30 -1.89
N LEU A 222 -8.34 16.46 -0.57
CA LEU A 222 -7.16 16.18 0.25
C LEU A 222 -6.76 14.71 0.22
N GLY A 223 -7.66 13.80 -0.10
CA GLY A 223 -7.38 12.37 -0.27
C GLY A 223 -6.27 12.07 -1.26
N GLY A 224 -6.15 12.87 -2.32
CA GLY A 224 -5.03 12.81 -3.26
C GLY A 224 -3.69 13.18 -2.61
N LEU A 225 -3.66 14.27 -1.85
CA LEU A 225 -2.45 14.71 -1.13
C LEU A 225 -2.05 13.73 -0.03
N VAL A 226 -3.02 13.29 0.76
CA VAL A 226 -2.85 12.29 1.83
C VAL A 226 -2.25 11.00 1.26
N THR A 227 -2.58 10.64 0.03
CA THR A 227 -1.98 9.49 -0.67
C THR A 227 -0.56 9.76 -1.16
N ALA A 228 -0.32 10.92 -1.78
CA ALA A 228 0.96 11.24 -2.40
C ALA A 228 2.07 11.55 -1.37
N MET A 229 1.73 12.23 -0.27
CA MET A 229 2.71 12.69 0.71
C MET A 229 3.49 11.55 1.40
N PRO A 230 2.86 10.48 1.94
CA PRO A 230 3.61 9.38 2.53
C PRO A 230 4.50 8.66 1.52
N LEU A 231 4.08 8.58 0.24
CA LEU A 231 4.89 7.96 -0.80
C LEU A 231 6.17 8.76 -1.06
N VAL A 232 6.10 10.11 -1.07
CA VAL A 232 7.27 10.97 -1.21
C VAL A 232 8.22 10.79 -0.01
N LEU A 233 7.68 10.78 1.21
CA LEU A 233 8.45 10.54 2.44
C LEU A 233 9.11 9.15 2.42
N TYR A 234 8.38 8.11 2.03
CA TYR A 234 8.91 6.76 1.91
C TYR A 234 10.02 6.67 0.86
N ALA A 235 9.82 7.30 -0.32
CA ALA A 235 10.82 7.33 -1.37
C ALA A 235 12.11 8.04 -0.93
N GLN A 236 12.00 9.10 -0.12
CA GLN A 236 13.15 9.79 0.48
C GLN A 236 13.86 8.90 1.50
N GLY A 237 13.10 8.25 2.39
CA GLY A 237 13.63 7.32 3.38
C GLY A 237 14.37 6.15 2.74
N ALA A 238 13.74 5.47 1.77
CA ALA A 238 14.27 4.29 1.10
C ALA A 238 15.62 4.51 0.39
N ARG A 239 15.91 5.74 -0.04
CA ARG A 239 17.21 6.09 -0.65
C ARG A 239 18.36 6.15 0.36
N SER A 240 18.05 6.37 1.63
CA SER A 240 19.03 6.63 2.68
C SER A 240 19.18 5.47 3.66
N LEU A 241 18.33 4.44 3.54
CA LEU A 241 18.27 3.32 4.47
C LEU A 241 18.73 2.02 3.83
N PRO A 242 19.36 1.13 4.61
CA PRO A 242 19.54 -0.26 4.22
C PRO A 242 18.17 -0.91 3.93
N LEU A 243 18.11 -1.72 2.88
CA LEU A 243 16.87 -2.40 2.47
C LEU A 243 16.25 -3.25 3.60
N SER A 244 17.10 -3.85 4.46
CA SER A 244 16.66 -4.62 5.63
C SER A 244 15.86 -3.75 6.61
N LEU A 245 16.35 -2.55 6.93
CA LEU A 245 15.65 -1.64 7.82
C LEU A 245 14.37 -1.10 7.18
N SER A 246 14.41 -0.73 5.89
CA SER A 246 13.21 -0.34 5.13
C SER A 246 12.15 -1.46 5.13
N GLY A 247 12.57 -2.72 4.95
CA GLY A 247 11.67 -3.88 4.99
C GLY A 247 11.04 -4.11 6.36
N LEU A 248 11.78 -3.86 7.46
CA LEU A 248 11.22 -3.95 8.82
C LEU A 248 10.21 -2.83 9.12
N LEU A 249 10.50 -1.61 8.66
CA LEU A 249 9.61 -0.47 8.87
C LEU A 249 8.24 -0.64 8.18
N VAL A 250 8.16 -1.41 7.10
CA VAL A 250 6.88 -1.68 6.39
C VAL A 250 5.84 -2.32 7.32
N PHE A 251 6.25 -3.08 8.33
CA PHE A 251 5.32 -3.70 9.27
C PHE A 251 4.67 -2.73 10.26
N LEU A 252 5.17 -1.51 10.36
CA LEU A 252 4.60 -0.48 11.23
C LEU A 252 3.18 -0.09 10.80
N THR A 253 2.94 0.07 9.50
CA THR A 253 1.62 0.39 8.94
C THR A 253 0.54 -0.61 9.36
N PRO A 254 0.64 -1.92 9.03
CA PRO A 254 -0.40 -2.87 9.42
C PRO A 254 -0.50 -3.07 10.93
N SER A 255 0.58 -2.88 11.69
CA SER A 255 0.52 -2.92 13.16
C SER A 255 -0.32 -1.79 13.73
N ILE A 256 -0.13 -0.57 13.24
CA ILE A 256 -0.96 0.59 13.65
C ILE A 256 -2.42 0.37 13.24
N GLN A 257 -2.68 -0.09 12.00
CA GLN A 257 -4.03 -0.36 11.51
C GLN A 257 -4.72 -1.43 12.34
N PHE A 258 -4.01 -2.54 12.66
CA PHE A 258 -4.52 -3.58 13.55
C PHE A 258 -4.94 -3.00 14.92
N LEU A 259 -4.04 -2.22 15.54
CA LEU A 259 -4.31 -1.60 16.83
C LEU A 259 -5.49 -0.61 16.75
N ILE A 260 -5.62 0.15 15.69
CA ILE A 260 -6.76 1.06 15.47
C ILE A 260 -8.06 0.27 15.36
N GLY A 261 -8.11 -0.77 14.52
CA GLY A 261 -9.30 -1.60 14.37
C GLY A 261 -9.71 -2.25 15.71
N TRP A 262 -8.74 -2.86 16.39
CA TRP A 262 -9.00 -3.59 17.62
C TRP A 262 -9.30 -2.69 18.83
N LEU A 263 -8.44 -1.68 19.10
CA LEU A 263 -8.55 -0.88 20.32
C LEU A 263 -9.48 0.32 20.18
N VAL A 264 -9.46 1.01 19.01
CA VAL A 264 -10.23 2.25 18.81
C VAL A 264 -11.63 1.91 18.29
N TYR A 265 -11.72 1.13 17.23
CA TYR A 265 -13.02 0.76 16.63
C TYR A 265 -13.63 -0.50 17.28
N ARG A 266 -12.89 -1.18 18.18
CA ARG A 266 -13.35 -2.37 18.93
C ARG A 266 -13.89 -3.48 18.04
N GLU A 267 -13.26 -3.66 16.89
CA GLU A 267 -13.61 -4.76 15.98
C GLU A 267 -13.43 -6.11 16.68
N PRO A 268 -14.42 -7.00 16.62
CA PRO A 268 -14.36 -8.28 17.30
C PRO A 268 -13.31 -9.19 16.63
N ILE A 269 -12.40 -9.74 17.44
CA ILE A 269 -11.39 -10.71 17.00
C ILE A 269 -11.67 -12.02 17.72
N ASN A 270 -12.05 -13.05 16.96
CA ASN A 270 -12.26 -14.38 17.52
C ASN A 270 -10.92 -15.10 17.80
N ALA A 271 -10.97 -16.17 18.59
CA ALA A 271 -9.77 -16.92 18.99
C ALA A 271 -8.99 -17.46 17.81
N THR A 272 -9.66 -17.88 16.74
CA THR A 272 -9.03 -18.43 15.55
C THR A 272 -8.31 -17.35 14.71
N ALA A 273 -8.88 -16.13 14.66
CA ALA A 273 -8.20 -15.00 14.06
C ALA A 273 -6.91 -14.64 14.83
N TRP A 274 -6.94 -14.67 16.16
CA TRP A 274 -5.73 -14.50 16.97
C TRP A 274 -4.65 -15.53 16.63
N ILE A 275 -5.01 -16.82 16.52
CA ILE A 275 -4.05 -17.88 16.12
C ILE A 275 -3.45 -17.55 14.74
N GLY A 276 -4.29 -17.17 13.77
CA GLY A 276 -3.84 -16.77 12.45
C GLY A 276 -2.86 -15.60 12.48
N PHE A 277 -3.18 -14.54 13.23
CA PHE A 277 -2.28 -13.40 13.41
C PHE A 277 -0.96 -13.79 14.07
N PHE A 278 -0.98 -14.60 15.12
CA PHE A 278 0.26 -15.08 15.76
C PHE A 278 1.14 -15.89 14.80
N CYS A 279 0.54 -16.77 13.99
CA CYS A 279 1.29 -17.49 12.96
C CYS A 279 1.95 -16.52 11.96
N ILE A 280 1.22 -15.51 11.49
CA ILE A 280 1.72 -14.54 10.51
C ILE A 280 2.79 -13.65 11.14
N TRP A 281 2.61 -13.13 12.35
CA TRP A 281 3.62 -12.34 13.04
C TRP A 281 4.90 -13.15 13.29
N THR A 282 4.78 -14.41 13.71
CA THR A 282 5.94 -15.30 13.87
C THR A 282 6.64 -15.53 12.52
N ALA A 283 5.88 -15.76 11.44
CA ALA A 283 6.42 -15.87 10.09
C ALA A 283 7.21 -14.61 9.70
N LEU A 284 6.68 -13.43 9.99
CA LEU A 284 7.33 -12.15 9.68
C LEU A 284 8.61 -11.92 10.49
N VAL A 285 8.63 -12.35 11.77
CA VAL A 285 9.86 -12.31 12.59
C VAL A 285 10.92 -13.22 12.00
N ILE A 286 10.57 -14.47 11.67
CA ILE A 286 11.50 -15.44 11.04
C ILE A 286 12.04 -14.87 9.72
N TYR A 287 11.17 -14.35 8.87
CA TYR A 287 11.54 -13.71 7.60
C TYR A 287 12.48 -12.51 7.80
N SER A 288 12.19 -11.65 8.75
CA SER A 288 13.01 -10.48 9.07
C SER A 288 14.41 -10.85 9.54
N VAL A 289 14.52 -11.89 10.37
CA VAL A 289 15.81 -12.45 10.81
C VAL A 289 16.60 -13.01 9.62
N SER A 290 15.95 -13.73 8.71
CA SER A 290 16.59 -14.23 7.48
C SER A 290 17.17 -13.09 6.64
N LEU A 291 16.41 -12.01 6.42
CA LEU A 291 16.88 -10.83 5.67
C LEU A 291 18.12 -10.17 6.28
N VAL A 292 18.19 -10.07 7.60
CA VAL A 292 19.33 -9.46 8.30
C VAL A 292 20.58 -10.34 8.21
N GLN A 293 20.41 -11.67 8.28
CA GLN A 293 21.54 -12.61 8.29
C GLN A 293 22.11 -12.87 6.90
N SER A 294 21.28 -12.98 5.86
CA SER A 294 21.74 -13.20 4.48
C SER A 294 22.70 -12.10 3.99
N ARG A 295 22.58 -10.89 4.55
CA ARG A 295 23.48 -9.78 4.23
C ARG A 295 24.82 -9.80 4.96
N ARG A 296 24.87 -10.38 6.15
CA ARG A 296 26.15 -10.52 6.87
C ARG A 296 27.08 -11.47 6.13
N THR A 297 26.51 -12.51 5.49
CA THR A 297 27.27 -13.50 4.73
C THR A 297 27.79 -12.99 3.37
N VAL A 298 27.18 -11.93 2.81
CA VAL A 298 27.64 -11.31 1.54
C VAL A 298 28.66 -10.20 1.78
N ALA A 299 28.76 -9.69 3.00
CA ALA A 299 29.68 -8.60 3.39
C ALA A 299 31.02 -9.12 3.99
N THR A 300 31.14 -10.44 4.23
CA THR A 300 32.38 -11.15 4.59
C THR A 300 32.90 -11.90 3.38
#